data_04111bef7622236210bba584b37a2ce5
#
_entry.id   04111bef7622236210bba584b37a2ce5
#
_cell.length_a   1.000
_cell.length_b   1.000
_cell.length_c   1.000
_cell.angle_alpha   90.00
_cell.angle_beta   90.00
_cell.angle_gamma   90.00
#
_symmetry.space_group_name_H-M   'P 1'
#
loop_
_entity.id
_entity.type
_entity.pdbx_description
1 polymer ?
#
loop_
_entity_poly.entity_id
_entity_poly.type
_entity_poly.pdbx_seq_one_letter_code
_entity_poly.pdbx_strand_id
1 'polypeptide(L)'
;YGMILTGCDWPPKGMVLVTGGNFSMGSDKVDTDKHALKVGLNKPWYADESPALKLYLKDFYIDKYEVTRMQYYIFCQATGHNPPKTWRGEKFQDGTGNYPVSHVNFYDAAAYAQWVGKRLPTEAEWEKTARGPDHYIYPWGNKFELSSANVSPSAKKKQGRGLKPVGS
;
A
#
# COMPACT_ATOMS: atom_id res chain seq x y z
N TYR A 1 14.55 -18.78 -1.15
CA TYR A 1 15.26 -19.04 -2.41
C TYR A 1 15.30 -17.73 -3.18
N GLY A 2 16.46 -17.05 -3.15
CA GLY A 2 16.69 -15.87 -3.95
C GLY A 2 16.80 -16.25 -5.42
N MET A 3 15.86 -15.84 -6.23
CA MET A 3 16.00 -15.91 -7.67
C MET A 3 16.87 -14.72 -8.09
N ILE A 4 18.13 -15.01 -8.49
CA ILE A 4 18.98 -14.06 -9.19
C ILE A 4 18.35 -13.91 -10.57
N LEU A 5 17.78 -12.74 -10.87
CA LEU A 5 17.39 -12.37 -12.22
C LEU A 5 18.68 -12.10 -13.03
N THR A 6 19.11 -13.09 -13.77
CA THR A 6 20.13 -12.92 -14.83
C THR A 6 19.41 -12.42 -16.07
N GLY A 7 19.43 -11.12 -16.31
CA GLY A 7 18.82 -10.52 -17.51
C GLY A 7 18.41 -9.07 -17.27
N CYS A 8 19.18 -8.23 -17.72
CA CYS A 8 19.40 -6.81 -17.69
C CYS A 8 18.23 -5.88 -18.04
N ASP A 9 17.16 -5.80 -17.27
CA ASP A 9 16.36 -4.57 -17.20
C ASP A 9 16.36 -4.09 -15.75
N TRP A 10 17.33 -3.30 -15.40
CA TRP A 10 17.49 -2.70 -14.09
C TRP A 10 17.14 -1.21 -14.14
N PRO A 11 16.18 -0.69 -13.38
CA PRO A 11 15.32 -1.36 -12.40
C PRO A 11 14.24 -2.28 -13.02
N PRO A 12 13.70 -3.27 -12.27
CA PRO A 12 12.64 -4.12 -12.76
C PRO A 12 11.45 -3.29 -13.26
N LYS A 13 10.88 -3.65 -14.42
CA LYS A 13 9.80 -2.88 -15.04
C LYS A 13 8.63 -2.64 -14.08
N GLY A 14 8.21 -1.39 -13.94
CA GLY A 14 7.09 -0.98 -13.11
C GLY A 14 7.39 -0.89 -11.61
N MET A 15 8.66 -1.09 -11.21
CA MET A 15 9.11 -0.95 -9.82
C MET A 15 9.98 0.29 -9.65
N VAL A 16 10.08 0.76 -8.42
CA VAL A 16 10.97 1.85 -8.02
C VAL A 16 11.94 1.37 -6.95
N LEU A 17 13.17 1.86 -6.99
CA LEU A 17 14.18 1.60 -5.96
C LEU A 17 13.88 2.44 -4.73
N VAL A 18 13.79 1.79 -3.59
CA VAL A 18 13.86 2.43 -2.27
C VAL A 18 15.26 2.19 -1.72
N THR A 19 16.06 3.25 -1.67
CA THR A 19 17.44 3.18 -1.20
C THR A 19 17.51 2.75 0.26
N GLY A 20 18.40 1.85 0.57
CA GLY A 20 18.67 1.37 1.90
C GLY A 20 19.15 2.47 2.84
N GLY A 21 19.36 2.11 4.09
CA GLY A 21 19.82 3.03 5.14
C GLY A 21 18.97 3.00 6.39
N ASN A 22 19.41 3.77 7.38
CA ASN A 22 18.66 3.93 8.62
C ASN A 22 17.37 4.70 8.39
N PHE A 23 16.31 4.28 9.08
CA PHE A 23 15.09 5.05 9.16
C PHE A 23 14.40 4.84 10.52
N SER A 24 13.53 5.76 10.91
CA SER A 24 12.76 5.66 12.13
C SER A 24 11.38 5.14 11.81
N MET A 25 11.07 3.91 12.23
CA MET A 25 9.77 3.30 12.13
C MET A 25 8.92 3.68 13.33
N GLY A 26 7.64 3.93 13.12
CA GLY A 26 6.73 4.30 14.20
C GLY A 26 6.81 5.77 14.61
N SER A 27 6.25 6.07 15.77
CA SER A 27 6.11 7.44 16.25
C SER A 27 6.04 7.48 17.78
N ASP A 28 6.74 8.44 18.38
CA ASP A 28 6.59 8.74 19.82
C ASP A 28 5.54 9.85 20.07
N LYS A 29 4.62 10.05 19.12
CA LYS A 29 3.58 11.06 19.23
C LYS A 29 2.65 10.76 20.41
N VAL A 30 2.41 11.77 21.23
CA VAL A 30 1.51 11.72 22.39
C VAL A 30 0.26 12.54 22.11
N ASP A 31 -0.92 12.02 22.47
CA ASP A 31 -2.19 12.73 22.38
C ASP A 31 -2.36 13.72 23.54
N THR A 32 -1.57 14.80 23.52
CA THR A 32 -1.58 15.84 24.57
C THR A 32 -2.94 16.50 24.77
N ASP A 33 -3.71 16.62 23.67
CA ASP A 33 -5.01 17.28 23.67
C ASP A 33 -6.18 16.34 24.00
N LYS A 34 -5.86 15.07 24.28
CA LYS A 34 -6.85 14.01 24.52
C LYS A 34 -7.92 13.93 23.40
N HIS A 35 -7.48 14.13 22.17
CA HIS A 35 -8.35 14.15 21.00
C HIS A 35 -9.09 12.81 20.83
N ALA A 36 -8.39 11.69 21.07
CA ALA A 36 -8.96 10.37 21.01
C ALA A 36 -10.19 10.24 21.91
N LEU A 37 -10.10 10.67 23.16
CA LEU A 37 -11.22 10.64 24.11
C LEU A 37 -12.38 11.53 23.66
N LYS A 38 -12.10 12.70 23.08
CA LYS A 38 -13.13 13.63 22.58
C LYS A 38 -13.94 13.03 21.42
N VAL A 39 -13.38 12.08 20.66
CA VAL A 39 -14.07 11.37 19.57
C VAL A 39 -14.51 9.95 19.95
N GLY A 40 -14.51 9.63 21.25
CA GLY A 40 -15.03 8.36 21.78
C GLY A 40 -14.08 7.17 21.65
N LEU A 41 -12.78 7.40 21.45
CA LEU A 41 -11.77 6.35 21.41
C LEU A 41 -11.08 6.23 22.77
N ASN A 42 -10.81 5.01 23.22
CA ASN A 42 -10.09 4.76 24.48
C ASN A 42 -8.61 5.14 24.41
N LYS A 43 -8.02 5.09 23.22
CA LYS A 43 -6.62 5.48 22.93
C LYS A 43 -6.53 6.06 21.52
N PRO A 44 -5.52 6.88 21.24
CA PRO A 44 -5.23 7.31 19.86
C PRO A 44 -4.99 6.09 18.97
N TRP A 45 -5.50 6.13 17.76
CA TRP A 45 -5.32 5.05 16.77
C TRP A 45 -3.85 4.84 16.37
N TYR A 46 -2.99 5.83 16.55
CA TYR A 46 -1.54 5.75 16.35
C TYR A 46 -0.75 5.30 17.60
N ALA A 47 -1.41 4.95 18.70
CA ALA A 47 -0.72 4.56 19.94
C ALA A 47 0.09 3.26 19.79
N ASP A 48 -0.30 2.40 18.87
CA ASP A 48 0.40 1.16 18.59
C ASP A 48 1.67 1.35 17.74
N GLU A 49 1.92 2.58 17.26
CA GLU A 49 3.15 2.96 16.54
C GLU A 49 4.30 3.31 17.49
N SER A 50 4.05 3.40 18.80
CA SER A 50 5.05 3.70 19.82
C SER A 50 5.61 2.42 20.44
N PRO A 51 6.92 2.40 20.79
CA PRO A 51 7.92 3.46 20.61
C PRO A 51 8.46 3.51 19.17
N ALA A 52 8.95 4.68 18.78
CA ALA A 52 9.70 4.80 17.53
C ALA A 52 10.99 3.98 17.58
N LEU A 53 11.23 3.19 16.53
CA LEU A 53 12.37 2.29 16.41
C LEU A 53 13.31 2.73 15.29
N LYS A 54 14.61 2.80 15.56
CA LYS A 54 15.61 3.00 14.50
C LYS A 54 15.98 1.66 13.88
N LEU A 55 15.71 1.52 12.60
CA LEU A 55 15.97 0.32 11.82
C LEU A 55 16.88 0.62 10.64
N TYR A 56 17.66 -0.38 10.22
CA TYR A 56 18.40 -0.36 8.96
C TYR A 56 17.72 -1.30 7.99
N LEU A 57 17.37 -0.81 6.82
CA LEU A 57 16.90 -1.61 5.70
C LEU A 57 17.91 -1.58 4.56
N LYS A 58 18.06 -2.70 3.86
CA LYS A 58 18.81 -2.77 2.60
C LYS A 58 17.98 -2.13 1.48
N ASP A 59 18.62 -1.87 0.34
CA ASP A 59 17.93 -1.50 -0.88
C ASP A 59 16.86 -2.54 -1.23
N PHE A 60 15.70 -2.07 -1.68
CA PHE A 60 14.65 -2.94 -2.18
C PHE A 60 13.85 -2.26 -3.28
N TYR A 61 13.14 -3.04 -4.08
CA TYR A 61 12.22 -2.55 -5.09
C TYR A 61 10.78 -2.73 -4.63
N ILE A 62 9.95 -1.73 -4.92
CA ILE A 62 8.52 -1.79 -4.68
C ILE A 62 7.78 -1.40 -5.96
N ASP A 63 6.61 -1.98 -6.19
CA ASP A 63 5.77 -1.58 -7.32
C ASP A 63 5.38 -0.12 -7.21
N LYS A 64 5.50 0.63 -8.32
CA LYS A 64 5.15 2.05 -8.39
C LYS A 64 3.66 2.28 -8.17
N TYR A 65 2.83 1.32 -8.57
CA TYR A 65 1.38 1.39 -8.51
C TYR A 65 0.81 0.16 -7.83
N GLU A 66 -0.40 0.27 -7.33
CA GLU A 66 -1.15 -0.84 -6.80
C GLU A 66 -1.41 -1.89 -7.90
N VAL A 67 -1.57 -3.14 -7.51
CA VAL A 67 -1.97 -4.23 -8.40
C VAL A 67 -3.36 -3.93 -8.97
N THR A 68 -3.47 -3.93 -10.30
CA THR A 68 -4.73 -3.64 -10.97
C THR A 68 -5.67 -4.85 -11.02
N ARG A 69 -6.95 -4.59 -11.24
CA ARG A 69 -7.96 -5.64 -11.44
C ARG A 69 -7.63 -6.54 -12.62
N MET A 70 -7.11 -5.96 -13.71
CA MET A 70 -6.70 -6.74 -14.89
C MET A 70 -5.55 -7.68 -14.57
N GLN A 71 -4.52 -7.21 -13.86
CA GLN A 71 -3.39 -8.05 -13.47
C GLN A 71 -3.85 -9.19 -12.56
N TYR A 72 -4.70 -8.89 -11.58
CA TYR A 72 -5.22 -9.90 -10.67
C TYR A 72 -6.16 -10.91 -11.38
N TYR A 73 -6.94 -10.45 -12.34
CA TYR A 73 -7.77 -11.32 -13.17
C TYR A 73 -6.93 -12.34 -13.97
N ILE A 74 -5.84 -11.86 -14.60
CA ILE A 74 -4.92 -12.75 -15.34
C ILE A 74 -4.35 -13.83 -14.41
N PHE A 75 -3.98 -13.45 -13.18
CA PHE A 75 -3.55 -14.41 -12.16
C PHE A 75 -4.63 -15.46 -11.85
N CYS A 76 -5.87 -15.04 -11.59
CA CYS A 76 -6.97 -15.97 -11.33
C CYS A 76 -7.18 -16.94 -12.49
N GLN A 77 -7.16 -16.46 -13.74
CA GLN A 77 -7.31 -17.30 -14.91
C GLN A 77 -6.15 -18.29 -15.10
N ALA A 78 -4.92 -17.86 -14.79
CA ALA A 78 -3.74 -18.71 -14.97
C ALA A 78 -3.58 -19.79 -13.89
N THR A 79 -4.14 -19.56 -12.69
CA THR A 79 -3.89 -20.42 -11.52
C THR A 79 -5.14 -21.13 -11.00
N GLY A 80 -6.33 -20.73 -11.44
CA GLY A 80 -7.59 -21.18 -10.86
C GLY A 80 -7.88 -20.57 -9.47
N HIS A 81 -7.14 -19.52 -9.08
CA HIS A 81 -7.39 -18.82 -7.82
C HIS A 81 -8.74 -18.11 -7.85
N ASN A 82 -9.45 -18.15 -6.73
CA ASN A 82 -10.78 -17.54 -6.65
C ASN A 82 -10.72 -16.01 -6.82
N PRO A 83 -11.55 -15.43 -7.69
CA PRO A 83 -11.63 -13.97 -7.82
C PRO A 83 -12.28 -13.33 -6.58
N PRO A 84 -12.08 -12.01 -6.36
CA PRO A 84 -12.75 -11.28 -5.30
C PRO A 84 -14.27 -11.44 -5.35
N LYS A 85 -14.91 -11.73 -4.22
CA LYS A 85 -16.37 -11.96 -4.14
C LYS A 85 -17.23 -10.78 -4.62
N THR A 86 -16.64 -9.59 -4.73
CA THR A 86 -17.31 -8.39 -5.25
C THR A 86 -17.38 -8.35 -6.77
N TRP A 87 -16.66 -9.22 -7.45
CA TRP A 87 -16.79 -9.36 -8.89
C TRP A 87 -18.02 -10.19 -9.22
N ARG A 88 -18.82 -9.70 -10.16
CA ARG A 88 -19.99 -10.42 -10.63
C ARG A 88 -19.55 -11.53 -11.59
N GLY A 89 -19.52 -12.77 -11.12
CA GLY A 89 -18.91 -13.88 -11.81
C GLY A 89 -17.39 -13.88 -11.65
N GLU A 90 -16.67 -14.28 -12.68
CA GLU A 90 -15.21 -14.46 -12.63
C GLU A 90 -14.42 -13.21 -13.01
N LYS A 91 -15.07 -12.14 -13.47
CA LYS A 91 -14.44 -10.94 -14.01
C LYS A 91 -14.92 -9.66 -13.32
N PHE A 92 -14.05 -8.68 -13.24
CA PHE A 92 -14.36 -7.33 -12.80
C PHE A 92 -15.24 -6.58 -13.84
N GLN A 93 -15.87 -5.49 -13.41
CA GLN A 93 -16.70 -4.64 -14.28
C GLN A 93 -15.88 -4.08 -15.47
N ASP A 94 -16.42 -4.17 -16.68
CA ASP A 94 -15.77 -3.63 -17.86
C ASP A 94 -15.44 -2.15 -17.72
N GLY A 95 -14.32 -1.75 -18.35
CA GLY A 95 -13.78 -0.39 -18.23
C GLY A 95 -13.02 -0.10 -16.92
N THR A 96 -12.99 -1.04 -15.96
CA THR A 96 -12.32 -0.82 -14.66
C THR A 96 -11.04 -1.65 -14.49
N GLY A 97 -10.47 -2.17 -15.56
CA GLY A 97 -9.28 -3.02 -15.50
C GLY A 97 -8.06 -2.35 -14.88
N ASN A 98 -7.89 -1.04 -15.05
CA ASN A 98 -6.80 -0.25 -14.49
C ASN A 98 -7.07 0.28 -13.07
N TYR A 99 -8.18 -0.10 -12.44
CA TYR A 99 -8.43 0.24 -11.05
C TYR A 99 -7.70 -0.74 -10.13
N PRO A 100 -7.32 -0.31 -8.92
CA PRO A 100 -6.69 -1.22 -7.96
C PRO A 100 -7.64 -2.37 -7.61
N VAL A 101 -7.07 -3.57 -7.48
CA VAL A 101 -7.83 -4.71 -6.96
C VAL A 101 -8.15 -4.46 -5.49
N SER A 102 -9.33 -4.84 -5.06
CA SER A 102 -9.82 -4.69 -3.70
C SER A 102 -10.60 -5.93 -3.26
N HIS A 103 -10.88 -6.05 -1.96
CA HIS A 103 -11.57 -7.21 -1.37
C HIS A 103 -10.79 -8.53 -1.56
N VAL A 104 -9.47 -8.44 -1.51
CA VAL A 104 -8.53 -9.54 -1.38
C VAL A 104 -8.00 -9.58 0.05
N ASN A 105 -7.81 -10.76 0.60
CA ASN A 105 -7.19 -10.93 1.92
C ASN A 105 -5.67 -11.05 1.79
N PHE A 106 -4.98 -11.18 2.92
CA PHE A 106 -3.51 -11.31 2.94
C PHE A 106 -3.02 -12.51 2.13
N TYR A 107 -3.68 -13.64 2.22
CA TYR A 107 -3.27 -14.87 1.52
C TYR A 107 -3.47 -14.75 0.02
N ASP A 108 -4.55 -14.10 -0.41
CA ASP A 108 -4.83 -13.80 -1.81
C ASP A 108 -3.73 -12.89 -2.39
N ALA A 109 -3.37 -11.84 -1.66
CA ALA A 109 -2.32 -10.90 -2.08
C ALA A 109 -0.93 -11.58 -2.10
N ALA A 110 -0.63 -12.41 -1.11
CA ALA A 110 0.63 -13.17 -1.05
C ALA A 110 0.74 -14.19 -2.21
N ALA A 111 -0.35 -14.89 -2.53
CA ALA A 111 -0.39 -15.82 -3.65
C ALA A 111 -0.14 -15.11 -4.99
N TYR A 112 -0.78 -13.96 -5.21
CA TYR A 112 -0.52 -13.14 -6.38
C TYR A 112 0.95 -12.71 -6.44
N ALA A 113 1.50 -12.16 -5.34
CA ALA A 113 2.88 -11.71 -5.30
C ALA A 113 3.85 -12.84 -5.64
N GLN A 114 3.65 -14.04 -5.07
CA GLN A 114 4.46 -15.21 -5.36
C GLN A 114 4.37 -15.64 -6.83
N TRP A 115 3.17 -15.59 -7.42
CA TRP A 115 2.95 -15.96 -8.82
C TRP A 115 3.73 -15.06 -9.78
N VAL A 116 3.83 -13.75 -9.49
CA VAL A 116 4.62 -12.80 -10.29
C VAL A 116 6.10 -12.75 -9.90
N GLY A 117 6.59 -13.70 -9.08
CA GLY A 117 7.99 -13.73 -8.63
C GLY A 117 8.37 -12.64 -7.62
N LYS A 118 7.40 -12.11 -6.87
CA LYS A 118 7.56 -11.06 -5.86
C LYS A 118 7.14 -11.54 -4.48
N ARG A 119 7.18 -10.66 -3.52
CA ARG A 119 6.62 -10.83 -2.18
C ARG A 119 5.90 -9.56 -1.75
N LEU A 120 5.07 -9.66 -0.74
CA LEU A 120 4.55 -8.47 -0.07
C LEU A 120 5.69 -7.74 0.67
N PRO A 121 5.64 -6.40 0.75
CA PRO A 121 6.56 -5.66 1.60
C PRO A 121 6.36 -6.02 3.07
N THR A 122 7.42 -5.92 3.85
CA THR A 122 7.30 -5.89 5.32
C THR A 122 6.69 -4.56 5.75
N GLU A 123 6.19 -4.49 6.97
CA GLU A 123 5.68 -3.24 7.56
C GLU A 123 6.73 -2.13 7.51
N ALA A 124 7.97 -2.44 7.89
CA ALA A 124 9.08 -1.50 7.86
C ALA A 124 9.42 -1.00 6.44
N GLU A 125 9.40 -1.87 5.44
CA GLU A 125 9.61 -1.49 4.04
C GLU A 125 8.48 -0.59 3.53
N TRP A 126 7.23 -0.92 3.87
CA TRP A 126 6.08 -0.13 3.48
C TRP A 126 6.12 1.26 4.11
N GLU A 127 6.38 1.34 5.44
CA GLU A 127 6.46 2.62 6.14
C GLU A 127 7.60 3.49 5.61
N LYS A 128 8.80 2.90 5.41
CA LYS A 128 9.92 3.63 4.81
C LYS A 128 9.58 4.17 3.42
N THR A 129 8.87 3.39 2.61
CA THR A 129 8.43 3.83 1.29
C THR A 129 7.46 5.01 1.38
N ALA A 130 6.50 4.93 2.30
CA ALA A 130 5.47 5.95 2.47
C ALA A 130 6.00 7.26 3.06
N ARG A 131 6.97 7.20 3.97
CA ARG A 131 7.48 8.38 4.71
C ARG A 131 8.75 8.98 4.11
N GLY A 132 9.42 8.23 3.24
CA GLY A 132 10.70 8.67 2.67
C GLY A 132 11.83 8.79 3.71
N PRO A 133 13.01 9.30 3.28
CA PRO A 133 14.18 9.44 4.14
C PRO A 133 14.00 10.52 5.22
N ASP A 134 13.13 11.50 4.98
CA ASP A 134 12.92 12.66 5.86
C ASP A 134 11.81 12.43 6.90
N HIS A 135 11.29 11.20 7.00
CA HIS A 135 10.24 10.81 7.96
C HIS A 135 8.97 11.67 7.89
N TYR A 136 8.51 11.96 6.68
CA TYR A 136 7.30 12.72 6.49
C TYR A 136 6.08 12.06 7.13
N ILE A 137 5.10 12.87 7.52
CA ILE A 137 3.81 12.36 8.02
C ILE A 137 3.00 11.77 6.86
N TYR A 138 3.10 12.36 5.67
CA TYR A 138 2.45 11.90 4.44
C TYR A 138 3.51 11.71 3.34
N PRO A 139 3.24 10.91 2.30
CA PRO A 139 4.19 10.72 1.20
C PRO A 139 4.64 12.02 0.51
N TRP A 140 3.85 13.09 0.60
CA TRP A 140 4.12 14.41 0.00
C TRP A 140 4.64 15.45 1.01
N GLY A 141 4.87 15.11 2.27
CA GLY A 141 5.40 16.03 3.29
C GLY A 141 4.63 16.02 4.60
N ASN A 142 4.76 17.10 5.38
CA ASN A 142 4.19 17.17 6.73
C ASN A 142 2.84 17.88 6.81
N LYS A 143 2.34 18.44 5.71
CA LYS A 143 1.02 19.08 5.66
C LYS A 143 0.01 18.19 4.96
N PHE A 144 -1.19 18.06 5.55
CA PHE A 144 -2.27 17.34 4.88
C PHE A 144 -2.77 18.14 3.67
N GLU A 145 -2.79 17.50 2.50
CA GLU A 145 -3.33 18.05 1.26
C GLU A 145 -4.36 17.09 0.67
N LEU A 146 -5.61 17.54 0.63
CA LEU A 146 -6.72 16.69 0.16
C LEU A 146 -6.58 16.29 -1.32
N SER A 147 -5.91 17.11 -2.12
CA SER A 147 -5.66 16.84 -3.54
C SER A 147 -4.61 15.75 -3.80
N SER A 148 -3.78 15.45 -2.81
CA SER A 148 -2.65 14.52 -2.96
C SER A 148 -3.00 13.06 -2.68
N ALA A 149 -4.24 12.78 -2.26
CA ALA A 149 -4.70 11.42 -2.01
C ALA A 149 -6.19 11.24 -2.30
N ASN A 150 -6.56 10.03 -2.72
CA ASN A 150 -7.95 9.67 -2.91
C ASN A 150 -8.62 9.32 -1.56
N VAL A 151 -8.79 10.31 -0.71
CA VAL A 151 -9.40 10.19 0.62
C VAL A 151 -10.74 10.91 0.70
N SER A 152 -11.63 10.45 1.56
CA SER A 152 -12.91 11.13 1.78
C SER A 152 -12.75 12.21 2.84
N PRO A 153 -13.01 13.49 2.54
CA PRO A 153 -12.84 14.59 3.49
C PRO A 153 -13.87 14.58 4.63
N SER A 154 -14.98 13.91 4.47
CA SER A 154 -15.96 13.69 5.55
C SER A 154 -16.92 12.55 5.23
N ALA A 155 -17.46 11.91 6.27
CA ALA A 155 -18.46 10.87 6.14
C ALA A 155 -19.76 11.33 5.49
N LYS A 156 -20.02 12.64 5.42
CA LYS A 156 -21.29 13.25 4.98
C LYS A 156 -21.36 13.54 3.47
N LYS A 157 -20.25 13.65 2.75
CA LYS A 157 -20.27 13.92 1.29
C LYS A 157 -20.14 12.62 0.51
N LYS A 158 -21.24 12.15 -0.09
CA LYS A 158 -21.27 10.95 -0.95
C LYS A 158 -20.64 11.14 -2.35
N GLN A 159 -20.32 12.35 -2.75
CA GLN A 159 -19.75 12.66 -4.06
C GLN A 159 -18.24 12.40 -4.10
N GLY A 160 -17.78 11.60 -5.05
CA GLY A 160 -16.36 11.31 -5.28
C GLY A 160 -15.79 10.12 -4.51
N ARG A 161 -16.64 9.29 -3.87
CA ARG A 161 -16.21 8.08 -3.17
C ARG A 161 -16.13 6.92 -4.13
N GLY A 162 -14.94 6.55 -4.52
CA GLY A 162 -14.71 5.38 -5.35
C GLY A 162 -13.23 5.20 -5.61
N LEU A 163 -12.88 4.01 -6.03
CA LEU A 163 -11.54 3.75 -6.54
C LEU A 163 -11.33 4.61 -7.78
N LYS A 164 -10.08 5.04 -7.98
CA LYS A 164 -9.61 5.69 -9.20
C LYS A 164 -8.67 4.74 -9.94
N PRO A 165 -8.44 4.95 -11.24
CA PRO A 165 -7.38 4.23 -11.94
C PRO A 165 -6.03 4.44 -11.23
N VAL A 166 -5.19 3.41 -11.22
CA VAL A 166 -3.85 3.52 -10.63
C VAL A 166 -3.04 4.60 -11.35
N GLY A 167 -2.31 5.42 -10.58
CA GLY A 167 -1.48 6.49 -11.12
C GLY A 167 -2.24 7.74 -11.61
N SER A 168 -3.51 7.93 -11.22
CA SER A 168 -4.32 9.12 -11.57
C SER A 168 -4.26 10.23 -10.54
#